data_d1b14e038d6fbe2f8a41d1d214072235
#
_entry.id   d1b14e038d6fbe2f8a41d1d214072235
#
_cell.length_a   1.000
_cell.length_b   1.000
_cell.length_c   1.000
_cell.angle_alpha   90.00
_cell.angle_beta   90.00
_cell.angle_gamma   90.00
#
_symmetry.space_group_name_H-M   'P 1'
#
loop_
_entity.id
_entity.type
_entity.pdbx_description
1 polymer ?
#
loop_
_entity_poly.entity_id
_entity_poly.type
_entity_poly.pdbx_seq_one_letter_code
_entity_poly.pdbx_strand_id
1 'polypeptide(L)'
;MKTLWQHCHVATMAGGKYSIIEDAALVTAGQLIEWIGPLAELPQADYAQVHDLQGAWVTPGLIDCHTHTVFGGNRSGEFEQRLEGVSYAEIAAKGGGIASTVRATRAASEDELFDSAHKRLRSLLRDGVTTVEIKSGYGLDLANERKMLRVARRLGEALPVSVRATCLAAHALPPEYKDRADDYIEHICQEMLPALAAEGLVDAVDAFCEYLAFSTEQVERVFKVAQQLGLPVKLHAEQLSSLHGSSLAARYHALSADHLEFMTEADAIAMAASGTVAVLLPGAFYFLRETQLPPMDALRKHGVKIAIASDLNPGTSPALSVRLMLNMACTLFRMTPEEALAGATQHAARALGMGDTHGSLEVGKVADFVAWQIDRPADLAYWLGGELDKRVVRHGVDVTV
;
A
#
# COMPACT_ATOMS: atom_id res chain seq x y z
N MET A 1 8.76 -29.49 6.31
CA MET A 1 9.97 -29.41 7.16
C MET A 1 9.80 -28.23 8.10
N LYS A 2 10.29 -28.32 9.35
CA LYS A 2 10.20 -27.22 10.32
C LYS A 2 11.52 -26.47 10.36
N THR A 3 11.46 -25.14 10.40
CA THR A 3 12.62 -24.27 10.59
C THR A 3 12.44 -23.50 11.91
N LEU A 4 13.48 -23.49 12.74
CA LEU A 4 13.52 -22.75 13.98
C LEU A 4 14.29 -21.43 13.78
N TRP A 5 13.72 -20.35 14.27
CA TRP A 5 14.32 -19.02 14.36
C TRP A 5 14.35 -18.65 15.84
N GLN A 6 15.54 -18.55 16.43
CA GLN A 6 15.70 -18.40 17.88
C GLN A 6 16.63 -17.25 18.28
N HIS A 7 16.68 -16.96 19.59
CA HIS A 7 17.46 -15.86 20.17
C HIS A 7 17.07 -14.50 19.57
N CYS A 8 15.80 -14.13 19.72
CA CYS A 8 15.26 -12.86 19.23
C CYS A 8 14.27 -12.26 20.24
N HIS A 9 13.90 -11.02 20.00
CA HIS A 9 12.75 -10.38 20.61
C HIS A 9 11.69 -10.19 19.54
N VAL A 10 10.43 -10.40 19.83
CA VAL A 10 9.36 -10.31 18.83
C VAL A 10 8.36 -9.24 19.19
N ALA A 11 8.10 -8.34 18.25
CA ALA A 11 6.94 -7.47 18.25
C ALA A 11 5.90 -8.08 17.29
N THR A 12 4.94 -8.83 17.83
CA THR A 12 4.01 -9.64 17.03
C THR A 12 3.03 -8.81 16.22
N MET A 13 2.77 -7.57 16.61
CA MET A 13 1.74 -6.66 16.10
C MET A 13 0.31 -7.22 16.20
N ALA A 14 0.09 -8.24 17.00
CA ALA A 14 -1.24 -8.80 17.27
C ALA A 14 -2.16 -7.73 17.88
N GLY A 15 -3.37 -7.60 17.34
CA GLY A 15 -4.32 -6.56 17.77
C GLY A 15 -3.88 -5.11 17.46
N GLY A 16 -2.86 -4.89 16.63
CA GLY A 16 -2.33 -3.57 16.30
C GLY A 16 -1.48 -2.96 17.42
N LYS A 17 -0.91 -3.81 18.28
CA LYS A 17 0.01 -3.46 19.37
C LYS A 17 1.32 -4.19 19.18
N TYR A 18 2.40 -3.70 19.79
CA TYR A 18 3.67 -4.43 19.74
C TYR A 18 3.53 -5.86 20.23
N SER A 19 2.77 -6.09 21.32
CA SER A 19 2.57 -7.42 21.91
C SER A 19 3.89 -8.19 21.99
N ILE A 20 4.83 -7.64 22.78
CA ILE A 20 6.24 -8.06 22.83
C ILE A 20 6.38 -9.43 23.49
N ILE A 21 7.22 -10.28 22.92
CA ILE A 21 7.75 -11.51 23.52
C ILE A 21 9.28 -11.36 23.57
N GLU A 22 9.84 -11.27 24.75
CA GLU A 22 11.29 -11.22 24.96
C GLU A 22 11.88 -12.64 24.99
N ASP A 23 13.16 -12.78 24.65
CA ASP A 23 13.86 -14.07 24.56
C ASP A 23 13.03 -15.13 23.84
N ALA A 24 12.61 -14.78 22.65
CA ALA A 24 11.63 -15.52 21.86
C ALA A 24 12.26 -16.48 20.85
N ALA A 25 11.41 -17.38 20.36
CA ALA A 25 11.66 -18.14 19.15
C ALA A 25 10.37 -18.26 18.34
N LEU A 26 10.57 -18.51 17.03
CA LEU A 26 9.50 -18.83 16.07
C LEU A 26 9.81 -20.17 15.42
N VAL A 27 8.77 -20.97 15.17
CA VAL A 27 8.87 -22.18 14.34
C VAL A 27 8.00 -21.98 13.12
N THR A 28 8.59 -22.16 11.94
CA THR A 28 7.85 -22.14 10.68
C THR A 28 7.75 -23.55 10.11
N ALA A 29 6.59 -23.88 9.54
CA ALA A 29 6.35 -25.14 8.82
C ALA A 29 5.86 -24.80 7.41
N GLY A 30 6.73 -24.99 6.41
CA GLY A 30 6.49 -24.45 5.08
C GLY A 30 6.33 -22.92 5.13
N GLN A 31 5.20 -22.44 4.64
CA GLN A 31 4.95 -20.99 4.55
C GLN A 31 4.28 -20.38 5.80
N LEU A 32 3.95 -21.19 6.83
CA LEU A 32 3.16 -20.74 7.95
C LEU A 32 3.96 -20.74 9.26
N ILE A 33 3.56 -19.86 10.17
CA ILE A 33 4.01 -19.88 11.56
C ILE A 33 3.29 -21.04 12.27
N GLU A 34 4.05 -22.01 12.74
CA GLU A 34 3.51 -23.14 13.50
C GLU A 34 3.50 -22.88 15.00
N TRP A 35 4.50 -22.14 15.48
CA TRP A 35 4.63 -21.78 16.88
C TRP A 35 5.40 -20.47 17.05
N ILE A 36 5.07 -19.70 18.06
CA ILE A 36 5.76 -18.48 18.48
C ILE A 36 5.59 -18.31 19.99
N GLY A 37 6.67 -18.00 20.69
CA GLY A 37 6.63 -17.81 22.14
C GLY A 37 8.01 -17.63 22.77
N PRO A 38 8.08 -17.57 24.12
CA PRO A 38 9.36 -17.52 24.82
C PRO A 38 10.23 -18.75 24.48
N LEU A 39 11.52 -18.56 24.29
CA LEU A 39 12.45 -19.64 23.95
C LEU A 39 12.44 -20.78 25.01
N ALA A 40 12.24 -20.42 26.26
CA ALA A 40 12.14 -21.41 27.36
C ALA A 40 10.95 -22.37 27.23
N GLU A 41 9.93 -22.00 26.43
CA GLU A 41 8.71 -22.80 26.20
C GLU A 41 8.74 -23.50 24.83
N LEU A 42 9.90 -23.47 24.13
CA LEU A 42 10.04 -24.05 22.81
C LEU A 42 9.69 -25.54 22.80
N PRO A 43 8.75 -26.00 21.96
CA PRO A 43 8.40 -27.41 21.86
C PRO A 43 9.59 -28.25 21.42
N GLN A 44 9.74 -29.43 22.06
CA GLN A 44 10.73 -30.41 21.58
C GLN A 44 10.28 -30.99 20.24
N ALA A 45 11.08 -30.79 19.21
CA ALA A 45 10.84 -31.28 17.85
C ALA A 45 12.14 -31.38 17.08
N ASP A 46 12.11 -32.14 15.99
CA ASP A 46 13.21 -32.14 15.01
C ASP A 46 13.07 -30.96 14.07
N TYR A 47 14.05 -30.07 14.07
CA TYR A 47 14.13 -28.91 13.20
C TYR A 47 15.11 -29.20 12.06
N ALA A 48 14.64 -29.08 10.82
CA ALA A 48 15.47 -29.29 9.65
C ALA A 48 16.52 -28.18 9.46
N GLN A 49 16.19 -26.98 9.92
CA GLN A 49 17.06 -25.81 9.92
C GLN A 49 16.90 -25.04 11.24
N VAL A 50 18.02 -24.49 11.72
CA VAL A 50 18.04 -23.64 12.93
C VAL A 50 18.81 -22.37 12.59
N HIS A 51 18.15 -21.23 12.77
CA HIS A 51 18.74 -19.90 12.57
C HIS A 51 18.85 -19.17 13.93
N ASP A 52 20.04 -18.75 14.27
CA ASP A 52 20.30 -17.84 15.39
C ASP A 52 20.15 -16.40 14.89
N LEU A 53 19.24 -15.63 15.51
CA LEU A 53 18.96 -14.25 15.17
C LEU A 53 19.73 -13.25 16.04
N GLN A 54 20.60 -13.74 16.95
CA GLN A 54 21.59 -12.94 17.70
C GLN A 54 21.00 -11.73 18.44
N GLY A 55 19.82 -11.89 19.03
CA GLY A 55 19.13 -10.84 19.78
C GLY A 55 18.37 -9.83 18.90
N ALA A 56 18.21 -10.10 17.61
CA ALA A 56 17.45 -9.22 16.70
C ALA A 56 16.00 -9.02 17.15
N TRP A 57 15.43 -7.87 16.83
CA TRP A 57 13.99 -7.61 16.91
C TRP A 57 13.27 -8.13 15.68
N VAL A 58 12.32 -9.01 15.88
CA VAL A 58 11.49 -9.57 14.79
C VAL A 58 10.15 -8.86 14.77
N THR A 59 9.78 -8.34 13.59
CA THR A 59 8.47 -7.77 13.30
C THR A 59 7.83 -8.49 12.12
N PRO A 60 6.51 -8.40 11.90
CA PRO A 60 5.95 -8.76 10.61
C PRO A 60 6.68 -8.01 9.49
N GLY A 61 6.76 -8.60 8.30
CA GLY A 61 7.25 -7.91 7.13
C GLY A 61 6.42 -6.66 6.86
N LEU A 62 7.07 -5.58 6.43
CA LEU A 62 6.37 -4.34 6.10
C LEU A 62 5.45 -4.54 4.89
N ILE A 63 4.32 -3.88 4.91
CA ILE A 63 3.31 -3.92 3.85
C ILE A 63 3.09 -2.51 3.33
N ASP A 64 3.31 -2.31 2.02
CA ASP A 64 2.96 -1.05 1.35
C ASP A 64 1.61 -1.23 0.64
N CYS A 65 0.55 -0.77 1.28
CA CYS A 65 -0.84 -1.03 0.85
C CYS A 65 -1.40 0.00 -0.13
N HIS A 66 -0.55 0.90 -0.67
CA HIS A 66 -0.95 1.88 -1.67
C HIS A 66 0.26 2.33 -2.48
N THR A 67 0.41 1.81 -3.70
CA THR A 67 1.45 2.27 -4.64
C THR A 67 0.94 2.30 -6.08
N HIS A 68 1.58 3.15 -6.90
CA HIS A 68 1.47 3.21 -8.35
C HIS A 68 2.81 2.85 -8.98
N THR A 69 3.46 1.80 -8.51
CA THR A 69 4.85 1.45 -8.87
C THR A 69 5.07 1.26 -10.38
N VAL A 70 4.03 0.84 -11.14
CA VAL A 70 4.11 0.63 -12.58
C VAL A 70 3.72 1.90 -13.33
N PHE A 71 4.70 2.61 -13.85
CA PHE A 71 4.51 3.77 -14.73
C PHE A 71 5.71 3.98 -15.64
N GLY A 72 5.46 4.61 -16.79
CA GLY A 72 6.50 5.07 -17.72
C GLY A 72 6.93 6.52 -17.44
N GLY A 73 8.14 6.85 -17.86
CA GLY A 73 8.68 8.20 -17.73
C GLY A 73 9.19 8.55 -16.33
N ASN A 74 9.44 9.86 -16.17
CA ASN A 74 9.97 10.45 -14.94
C ASN A 74 9.48 11.91 -14.87
N ARG A 75 9.11 12.38 -13.69
CA ARG A 75 8.62 13.75 -13.49
C ARG A 75 9.57 14.64 -12.69
N SER A 76 10.84 14.25 -12.56
CA SER A 76 11.85 15.06 -11.85
C SER A 76 12.07 16.44 -12.51
N GLY A 77 11.97 16.54 -13.83
CA GLY A 77 12.03 17.83 -14.54
C GLY A 77 10.83 18.74 -14.23
N GLU A 78 9.63 18.18 -14.00
CA GLU A 78 8.49 18.98 -13.54
C GLU A 78 8.68 19.43 -12.07
N PHE A 79 9.31 18.61 -11.25
CA PHE A 79 9.69 18.97 -9.89
C PHE A 79 10.67 20.15 -9.87
N GLU A 80 11.71 20.13 -10.72
CA GLU A 80 12.65 21.22 -10.88
C GLU A 80 11.94 22.50 -11.31
N GLN A 81 11.11 22.48 -12.38
CA GLN A 81 10.34 23.62 -12.85
C GLN A 81 9.45 24.25 -11.75
N ARG A 82 8.80 23.42 -10.92
CA ARG A 82 8.00 23.93 -9.78
C ARG A 82 8.84 24.69 -8.78
N LEU A 83 10.06 24.22 -8.49
CA LEU A 83 10.99 24.90 -7.58
C LEU A 83 11.57 26.19 -8.17
N GLU A 84 11.65 26.28 -9.50
CA GLU A 84 12.01 27.50 -10.23
C GLU A 84 10.84 28.49 -10.35
N GLY A 85 9.65 28.14 -9.84
CA GLY A 85 8.50 29.03 -9.77
C GLY A 85 7.51 28.89 -10.94
N VAL A 86 7.68 27.89 -11.81
CA VAL A 86 6.69 27.59 -12.86
C VAL A 86 5.43 27.02 -12.20
N SER A 87 4.28 27.63 -12.51
CA SER A 87 3.01 27.20 -11.93
C SER A 87 2.56 25.82 -12.43
N TYR A 88 1.77 25.12 -11.61
CA TYR A 88 1.15 23.86 -12.03
C TYR A 88 0.33 23.99 -13.31
N ALA A 89 -0.39 25.12 -13.46
CA ALA A 89 -1.19 25.40 -14.66
C ALA A 89 -0.33 25.52 -15.93
N GLU A 90 0.83 26.18 -15.84
CA GLU A 90 1.77 26.28 -16.98
C GLU A 90 2.38 24.94 -17.34
N ILE A 91 2.73 24.11 -16.33
CA ILE A 91 3.22 22.74 -16.54
C ILE A 91 2.14 21.90 -17.23
N ALA A 92 0.90 21.96 -16.72
CA ALA A 92 -0.22 21.23 -17.30
C ALA A 92 -0.54 21.69 -18.73
N ALA A 93 -0.54 23.00 -18.99
CA ALA A 93 -0.76 23.56 -20.35
C ALA A 93 0.28 23.08 -21.36
N LYS A 94 1.51 22.81 -20.93
CA LYS A 94 2.58 22.21 -21.75
C LYS A 94 2.49 20.68 -21.85
N GLY A 95 1.40 20.09 -21.34
CA GLY A 95 1.16 18.65 -21.35
C GLY A 95 1.87 17.88 -20.25
N GLY A 96 2.27 18.53 -19.16
CA GLY A 96 2.79 17.91 -17.94
C GLY A 96 1.67 17.31 -17.08
N GLY A 97 2.00 17.01 -15.82
CA GLY A 97 1.07 16.41 -14.88
C GLY A 97 0.79 14.93 -15.18
N ILE A 98 -0.37 14.43 -14.74
CA ILE A 98 -0.77 13.05 -14.97
C ILE A 98 -0.80 12.67 -16.46
N ALA A 99 -1.13 13.62 -17.33
CA ALA A 99 -1.16 13.41 -18.77
C ALA A 99 0.22 13.03 -19.36
N SER A 100 1.32 13.58 -18.81
CA SER A 100 2.67 13.18 -19.23
C SER A 100 2.99 11.73 -18.84
N THR A 101 2.60 11.32 -17.65
CA THR A 101 2.77 9.94 -17.17
C THR A 101 1.91 8.97 -18.01
N VAL A 102 0.67 9.32 -18.31
CA VAL A 102 -0.22 8.50 -19.16
C VAL A 102 0.39 8.29 -20.54
N ARG A 103 0.85 9.35 -21.20
CA ARG A 103 1.50 9.24 -22.52
C ARG A 103 2.74 8.35 -22.47
N ALA A 104 3.60 8.55 -21.46
CA ALA A 104 4.82 7.76 -21.32
C ALA A 104 4.52 6.28 -21.02
N THR A 105 3.51 6.00 -20.19
CA THR A 105 3.09 4.63 -19.85
C THR A 105 2.46 3.93 -21.06
N ARG A 106 1.64 4.62 -21.83
CA ARG A 106 1.05 4.07 -23.07
C ARG A 106 2.11 3.78 -24.13
N ALA A 107 3.11 4.66 -24.27
CA ALA A 107 4.20 4.50 -25.23
C ALA A 107 5.20 3.40 -24.86
N ALA A 108 5.41 3.15 -23.58
CA ALA A 108 6.35 2.14 -23.12
C ALA A 108 5.85 0.71 -23.39
N SER A 109 6.77 -0.16 -23.76
CA SER A 109 6.53 -1.60 -23.85
C SER A 109 6.31 -2.21 -22.45
N GLU A 110 5.77 -3.42 -22.41
CA GLU A 110 5.60 -4.16 -21.15
C GLU A 110 6.93 -4.43 -20.45
N ASP A 111 7.99 -4.71 -21.20
CA ASP A 111 9.34 -4.95 -20.66
C ASP A 111 9.98 -3.66 -20.10
N GLU A 112 9.83 -2.52 -20.78
CA GLU A 112 10.32 -1.23 -20.26
C GLU A 112 9.60 -0.82 -18.97
N LEU A 113 8.29 -1.07 -18.88
CA LEU A 113 7.53 -0.84 -17.63
C LEU A 113 8.00 -1.79 -16.53
N PHE A 114 8.21 -3.07 -16.85
CA PHE A 114 8.72 -4.06 -15.89
C PHE A 114 10.11 -3.65 -15.38
N ASP A 115 11.06 -3.35 -16.24
CA ASP A 115 12.44 -3.00 -15.84
C ASP A 115 12.49 -1.75 -14.94
N SER A 116 11.67 -0.75 -15.26
CA SER A 116 11.60 0.47 -14.46
C SER A 116 10.93 0.24 -13.10
N ALA A 117 9.82 -0.48 -13.08
CA ALA A 117 9.09 -0.83 -11.87
C ALA A 117 9.88 -1.80 -10.96
N HIS A 118 10.60 -2.76 -11.55
CA HIS A 118 11.48 -3.68 -10.85
C HIS A 118 12.55 -2.95 -10.02
N LYS A 119 13.16 -1.89 -10.58
CA LYS A 119 14.15 -1.06 -9.86
C LYS A 119 13.52 -0.37 -8.64
N ARG A 120 12.30 0.19 -8.79
CA ARG A 120 11.57 0.85 -7.70
C ARG A 120 11.18 -0.15 -6.62
N LEU A 121 10.62 -1.29 -7.02
CA LEU A 121 10.17 -2.31 -6.09
C LEU A 121 11.33 -2.91 -5.29
N ARG A 122 12.51 -3.09 -5.90
CA ARG A 122 13.72 -3.51 -5.17
C ARG A 122 14.12 -2.54 -4.06
N SER A 123 13.86 -1.25 -4.21
CA SER A 123 14.13 -0.29 -3.12
C SER A 123 13.19 -0.53 -1.94
N LEU A 124 11.91 -0.79 -2.18
CA LEU A 124 10.95 -1.14 -1.13
C LEU A 124 11.32 -2.47 -0.44
N LEU A 125 11.75 -3.50 -1.21
CA LEU A 125 12.21 -4.77 -0.65
C LEU A 125 13.42 -4.60 0.27
N ARG A 126 14.39 -3.76 -0.12
CA ARG A 126 15.54 -3.42 0.73
C ARG A 126 15.12 -2.70 2.01
N ASP A 127 13.94 -2.11 2.04
CA ASP A 127 13.38 -1.46 3.23
C ASP A 127 12.60 -2.44 4.13
N GLY A 128 12.54 -3.72 3.78
CA GLY A 128 11.86 -4.77 4.56
C GLY A 128 10.41 -5.01 4.17
N VAL A 129 9.98 -4.52 3.01
CA VAL A 129 8.63 -4.80 2.48
C VAL A 129 8.55 -6.23 1.98
N THR A 130 7.52 -6.97 2.39
CA THR A 130 7.23 -8.34 1.94
C THR A 130 5.94 -8.42 1.12
N THR A 131 5.07 -7.41 1.23
CA THR A 131 3.80 -7.33 0.51
C THR A 131 3.59 -5.92 -0.01
N VAL A 132 3.13 -5.81 -1.27
CA VAL A 132 2.87 -4.51 -1.91
C VAL A 132 1.57 -4.52 -2.70
N GLU A 133 0.82 -3.44 -2.64
CA GLU A 133 -0.22 -3.16 -3.62
C GLU A 133 0.37 -2.41 -4.82
N ILE A 134 -0.01 -2.81 -6.01
CA ILE A 134 0.34 -2.10 -7.25
C ILE A 134 -0.96 -1.75 -7.99
N LYS A 135 -1.25 -0.46 -8.05
CA LYS A 135 -2.41 0.08 -8.78
C LYS A 135 -2.03 0.33 -10.24
N SER A 136 -2.95 0.08 -11.16
CA SER A 136 -2.91 0.61 -12.53
C SER A 136 -3.32 2.11 -12.53
N GLY A 137 -3.92 2.63 -13.62
CA GLY A 137 -4.48 3.99 -13.62
C GLY A 137 -3.67 5.02 -14.40
N TYR A 138 -2.61 4.60 -15.10
CA TYR A 138 -1.93 5.42 -16.09
C TYR A 138 -2.08 4.89 -17.52
N GLY A 139 -2.86 3.84 -17.73
CA GLY A 139 -3.26 3.35 -19.03
C GLY A 139 -4.48 4.11 -19.55
N LEU A 140 -5.53 4.17 -18.75
CA LEU A 140 -6.81 4.82 -19.00
C LEU A 140 -7.53 4.32 -20.28
N ASP A 141 -7.15 3.14 -20.76
CA ASP A 141 -7.83 2.35 -21.76
C ASP A 141 -7.58 0.86 -21.49
N LEU A 142 -8.41 -0.02 -22.04
CA LEU A 142 -8.36 -1.46 -21.75
C LEU A 142 -6.99 -2.08 -22.04
N ALA A 143 -6.36 -1.73 -23.16
CA ALA A 143 -5.10 -2.33 -23.58
C ALA A 143 -3.93 -1.95 -22.64
N ASN A 144 -3.87 -0.67 -22.25
CA ASN A 144 -2.79 -0.16 -21.43
C ASN A 144 -3.01 -0.44 -19.93
N GLU A 145 -4.24 -0.46 -19.43
CA GLU A 145 -4.55 -0.93 -18.06
C GLU A 145 -4.19 -2.41 -17.91
N ARG A 146 -4.57 -3.24 -18.90
CA ARG A 146 -4.16 -4.66 -18.97
C ARG A 146 -2.64 -4.82 -18.94
N LYS A 147 -1.90 -4.03 -19.73
CA LYS A 147 -0.44 -4.03 -19.76
C LYS A 147 0.14 -3.73 -18.38
N MET A 148 -0.34 -2.70 -17.68
CA MET A 148 0.12 -2.34 -16.34
C MET A 148 -0.15 -3.47 -15.32
N LEU A 149 -1.34 -4.04 -15.32
CA LEU A 149 -1.70 -5.13 -14.41
C LEU A 149 -0.90 -6.41 -14.67
N ARG A 150 -0.60 -6.75 -15.92
CA ARG A 150 0.31 -7.86 -16.28
C ARG A 150 1.72 -7.61 -15.75
N VAL A 151 2.23 -6.39 -15.87
CA VAL A 151 3.53 -6.04 -15.28
C VAL A 151 3.50 -6.20 -13.75
N ALA A 152 2.42 -5.79 -13.09
CA ALA A 152 2.29 -5.99 -11.64
C ALA A 152 2.35 -7.48 -11.25
N ARG A 153 1.67 -8.37 -12.00
CA ARG A 153 1.75 -9.82 -11.79
C ARG A 153 3.16 -10.36 -12.02
N ARG A 154 3.80 -9.99 -13.13
CA ARG A 154 5.20 -10.39 -13.45
C ARG A 154 6.19 -9.97 -12.35
N LEU A 155 6.01 -8.81 -11.74
CA LEU A 155 6.86 -8.36 -10.63
C LEU A 155 6.74 -9.27 -9.41
N GLY A 156 5.53 -9.73 -9.07
CA GLY A 156 5.31 -10.69 -7.98
C GLY A 156 5.86 -12.09 -8.28
N GLU A 157 5.97 -12.48 -9.54
CA GLU A 157 6.61 -13.74 -9.96
C GLU A 157 8.15 -13.65 -9.94
N ALA A 158 8.70 -12.47 -10.29
CA ALA A 158 10.13 -12.26 -10.45
C ALA A 158 10.86 -11.88 -9.15
N LEU A 159 10.16 -11.33 -8.17
CA LEU A 159 10.73 -10.83 -6.92
C LEU A 159 10.11 -11.54 -5.71
N PRO A 160 10.86 -11.65 -4.60
CA PRO A 160 10.35 -12.28 -3.37
C PRO A 160 9.38 -11.35 -2.62
N VAL A 161 8.25 -11.02 -3.24
CA VAL A 161 7.22 -10.14 -2.70
C VAL A 161 5.82 -10.63 -3.07
N SER A 162 4.86 -10.46 -2.17
CA SER A 162 3.45 -10.69 -2.46
C SER A 162 2.86 -9.42 -3.10
N VAL A 163 2.29 -9.54 -4.29
CA VAL A 163 1.69 -8.41 -5.02
C VAL A 163 0.18 -8.53 -5.02
N ARG A 164 -0.50 -7.44 -4.62
CA ARG A 164 -1.95 -7.23 -4.83
C ARG A 164 -2.11 -6.22 -5.95
N ALA A 165 -2.74 -6.65 -7.05
CA ALA A 165 -2.94 -5.82 -8.24
C ALA A 165 -4.33 -5.17 -8.20
N THR A 166 -4.38 -3.84 -8.18
CA THR A 166 -5.61 -3.06 -8.07
C THR A 166 -5.88 -2.33 -9.39
N CYS A 167 -7.07 -2.52 -9.95
CA CYS A 167 -7.51 -1.77 -11.12
C CYS A 167 -7.96 -0.37 -10.70
N LEU A 168 -7.27 0.66 -11.20
CA LEU A 168 -7.58 2.07 -11.00
C LEU A 168 -7.89 2.76 -12.35
N ALA A 169 -8.69 2.13 -13.22
CA ALA A 169 -9.06 2.74 -14.50
C ALA A 169 -9.78 4.09 -14.30
N ALA A 170 -10.54 4.25 -13.23
CA ALA A 170 -11.18 5.52 -12.85
C ALA A 170 -10.23 6.46 -12.07
N HIS A 171 -9.01 6.70 -12.59
CA HIS A 171 -8.02 7.59 -11.98
C HIS A 171 -8.10 9.02 -12.50
N ALA A 172 -8.26 9.17 -13.79
CA ALA A 172 -8.40 10.48 -14.45
C ALA A 172 -9.21 10.32 -15.75
N LEU A 173 -9.77 11.40 -16.23
CA LEU A 173 -10.45 11.41 -17.52
C LEU A 173 -9.43 11.45 -18.66
N PRO A 174 -9.37 10.43 -19.55
CA PRO A 174 -8.44 10.43 -20.66
C PRO A 174 -8.87 11.44 -21.75
N PRO A 175 -7.92 11.96 -22.54
CA PRO A 175 -8.21 13.00 -23.55
C PRO A 175 -9.29 12.58 -24.56
N GLU A 176 -9.40 11.30 -24.87
CA GLU A 176 -10.38 10.72 -25.80
C GLU A 176 -11.84 10.88 -25.31
N TYR A 177 -12.00 11.05 -23.99
CA TYR A 177 -13.29 11.26 -23.33
C TYR A 177 -13.45 12.68 -22.76
N LYS A 178 -12.65 13.66 -23.24
CA LYS A 178 -12.77 15.03 -22.77
C LYS A 178 -14.23 15.49 -22.74
N ASP A 179 -14.66 16.05 -21.61
CA ASP A 179 -16.03 16.52 -21.35
C ASP A 179 -17.12 15.41 -21.42
N ARG A 180 -16.73 14.13 -21.37
CA ARG A 180 -17.63 12.96 -21.44
C ARG A 180 -17.30 11.95 -20.34
N ALA A 181 -17.23 12.40 -19.09
CA ALA A 181 -16.86 11.55 -17.96
C ALA A 181 -17.83 10.37 -17.76
N ASP A 182 -19.13 10.59 -17.97
CA ASP A 182 -20.15 9.51 -17.86
C ASP A 182 -19.95 8.41 -18.90
N ASP A 183 -19.58 8.77 -20.14
CA ASP A 183 -19.28 7.80 -21.20
C ASP A 183 -18.04 6.97 -20.85
N TYR A 184 -17.02 7.61 -20.25
CA TYR A 184 -15.82 6.91 -19.80
C TYR A 184 -16.11 5.93 -18.64
N ILE A 185 -16.87 6.36 -17.65
CA ILE A 185 -17.31 5.49 -16.56
C ILE A 185 -18.14 4.31 -17.11
N GLU A 186 -19.02 4.56 -18.08
CA GLU A 186 -19.77 3.49 -18.73
C GLU A 186 -18.83 2.49 -19.43
N HIS A 187 -17.83 2.98 -20.17
CA HIS A 187 -16.81 2.12 -20.80
C HIS A 187 -16.02 1.29 -19.78
N ILE A 188 -15.61 1.90 -18.63
CA ILE A 188 -15.00 1.14 -17.54
C ILE A 188 -15.92 0.02 -17.06
N CYS A 189 -17.21 0.34 -16.84
CA CYS A 189 -18.18 -0.59 -16.27
C CYS A 189 -18.54 -1.73 -17.22
N GLN A 190 -18.71 -1.44 -18.51
CA GLN A 190 -19.24 -2.41 -19.47
C GLN A 190 -18.14 -3.24 -20.17
N GLU A 191 -16.94 -2.68 -20.33
CA GLU A 191 -15.89 -3.30 -21.11
C GLU A 191 -14.60 -3.54 -20.33
N MET A 192 -14.03 -2.50 -19.71
CA MET A 192 -12.69 -2.60 -19.15
C MET A 192 -12.65 -3.53 -17.93
N LEU A 193 -13.46 -3.24 -16.93
CA LEU A 193 -13.42 -3.98 -15.66
C LEU A 193 -13.84 -5.43 -15.81
N PRO A 194 -14.94 -5.78 -16.55
CA PRO A 194 -15.28 -7.18 -16.80
C PRO A 194 -14.18 -7.96 -17.52
N ALA A 195 -13.53 -7.34 -18.53
CA ALA A 195 -12.45 -8.00 -19.28
C ALA A 195 -11.22 -8.26 -18.40
N LEU A 196 -10.80 -7.28 -17.61
CA LEU A 196 -9.64 -7.40 -16.72
C LEU A 196 -9.89 -8.41 -15.58
N ALA A 197 -11.10 -8.45 -15.05
CA ALA A 197 -11.51 -9.42 -14.05
C ALA A 197 -11.53 -10.86 -14.61
N ALA A 198 -12.07 -11.04 -15.82
CA ALA A 198 -12.13 -12.36 -16.48
C ALA A 198 -10.73 -12.93 -16.76
N GLU A 199 -9.71 -12.09 -16.93
CA GLU A 199 -8.31 -12.50 -17.09
C GLU A 199 -7.60 -12.80 -15.74
N GLY A 200 -8.26 -12.62 -14.58
CA GLY A 200 -7.68 -12.84 -13.26
C GLY A 200 -6.58 -11.81 -12.91
N LEU A 201 -6.60 -10.65 -13.55
CA LEU A 201 -5.57 -9.61 -13.37
C LEU A 201 -5.84 -8.69 -12.17
N VAL A 202 -7.06 -8.70 -11.63
CA VAL A 202 -7.53 -7.72 -10.62
C VAL A 202 -7.84 -8.41 -9.31
N ASP A 203 -7.23 -7.91 -8.22
CA ASP A 203 -7.54 -8.33 -6.84
C ASP A 203 -8.49 -7.36 -6.13
N ALA A 204 -8.50 -6.09 -6.54
CA ALA A 204 -9.37 -5.04 -6.03
C ALA A 204 -9.60 -3.96 -7.09
N VAL A 205 -10.64 -3.15 -6.90
CA VAL A 205 -10.97 -2.02 -7.76
C VAL A 205 -10.87 -0.73 -6.96
N ASP A 206 -10.29 0.30 -7.55
CA ASP A 206 -10.13 1.62 -6.93
C ASP A 206 -10.62 2.72 -7.89
N ALA A 207 -10.93 3.88 -7.35
CA ALA A 207 -11.30 5.05 -8.12
C ALA A 207 -10.79 6.33 -7.43
N PHE A 208 -10.67 7.43 -8.17
CA PHE A 208 -10.34 8.73 -7.62
C PHE A 208 -11.59 9.60 -7.54
N CYS A 209 -12.13 9.73 -6.32
CA CYS A 209 -13.33 10.52 -6.03
C CYS A 209 -12.93 11.93 -5.60
N GLU A 210 -12.88 12.84 -6.57
CA GLU A 210 -12.49 14.23 -6.35
C GLU A 210 -13.13 15.16 -7.37
N TYR A 211 -13.27 16.46 -7.02
CA TYR A 211 -13.92 17.45 -7.88
C TYR A 211 -13.25 17.60 -9.26
N LEU A 212 -11.97 17.24 -9.37
CA LEU A 212 -11.22 17.29 -10.63
C LEU A 212 -11.14 15.93 -11.35
N ALA A 213 -11.75 14.88 -10.81
CA ALA A 213 -11.75 13.54 -11.39
C ALA A 213 -13.19 13.01 -11.54
N PHE A 214 -13.68 12.22 -10.59
CA PHE A 214 -15.00 11.59 -10.67
C PHE A 214 -15.85 11.89 -9.44
N SER A 215 -17.16 12.07 -9.67
CA SER A 215 -18.13 12.27 -8.60
C SER A 215 -18.44 10.97 -7.85
N THR A 216 -19.06 11.10 -6.67
CA THR A 216 -19.54 9.94 -5.89
C THR A 216 -20.52 9.06 -6.67
N GLU A 217 -21.40 9.66 -7.48
CA GLU A 217 -22.37 8.93 -8.32
C GLU A 217 -21.67 8.12 -9.42
N GLN A 218 -20.63 8.69 -10.03
CA GLN A 218 -19.82 8.03 -11.05
C GLN A 218 -19.02 6.86 -10.44
N VAL A 219 -18.37 7.09 -9.30
CA VAL A 219 -17.64 6.05 -8.57
C VAL A 219 -18.58 4.94 -8.10
N GLU A 220 -19.78 5.28 -7.65
CA GLU A 220 -20.77 4.28 -7.22
C GLU A 220 -21.15 3.30 -8.34
N ARG A 221 -21.18 3.76 -9.60
CA ARG A 221 -21.41 2.89 -10.77
C ARG A 221 -20.29 1.84 -10.90
N VAL A 222 -19.04 2.27 -10.77
CA VAL A 222 -17.85 1.38 -10.81
C VAL A 222 -17.92 0.37 -9.66
N PHE A 223 -18.27 0.80 -8.45
CA PHE A 223 -18.36 -0.07 -7.28
C PHE A 223 -19.46 -1.12 -7.41
N LYS A 224 -20.62 -0.77 -7.99
CA LYS A 224 -21.68 -1.74 -8.28
C LYS A 224 -21.19 -2.85 -9.20
N VAL A 225 -20.45 -2.52 -10.25
CA VAL A 225 -19.89 -3.52 -11.17
C VAL A 225 -18.81 -4.35 -10.49
N ALA A 226 -17.93 -3.74 -9.70
CA ALA A 226 -16.93 -4.46 -8.92
C ALA A 226 -17.58 -5.52 -8.00
N GLN A 227 -18.64 -5.15 -7.27
CA GLN A 227 -19.39 -6.09 -6.42
C GLN A 227 -20.02 -7.22 -7.21
N GLN A 228 -20.61 -6.94 -8.39
CA GLN A 228 -21.18 -7.97 -9.27
C GLN A 228 -20.13 -8.98 -9.74
N LEU A 229 -18.87 -8.51 -9.89
CA LEU A 229 -17.72 -9.36 -10.26
C LEU A 229 -17.06 -10.04 -9.05
N GLY A 230 -17.57 -9.81 -7.82
CA GLY A 230 -16.98 -10.35 -6.58
C GLY A 230 -15.66 -9.71 -6.19
N LEU A 231 -15.35 -8.51 -6.71
CA LEU A 231 -14.12 -7.79 -6.43
C LEU A 231 -14.33 -6.78 -5.27
N PRO A 232 -13.45 -6.78 -4.27
CA PRO A 232 -13.47 -5.75 -3.24
C PRO A 232 -13.07 -4.39 -3.83
N VAL A 233 -13.49 -3.31 -3.14
CA VAL A 233 -13.24 -1.94 -3.59
C VAL A 233 -12.37 -1.18 -2.59
N LYS A 234 -11.70 -0.14 -3.09
CA LYS A 234 -10.91 0.86 -2.38
C LYS A 234 -11.26 2.23 -2.95
N LEU A 235 -10.82 3.31 -2.33
CA LEU A 235 -11.11 4.65 -2.83
C LEU A 235 -10.04 5.67 -2.47
N HIS A 236 -9.50 6.40 -3.46
CA HIS A 236 -8.86 7.70 -3.20
C HIS A 236 -9.98 8.71 -2.91
N ALA A 237 -9.99 9.30 -1.73
CA ALA A 237 -11.08 10.16 -1.26
C ALA A 237 -10.59 11.29 -0.37
N GLU A 238 -11.28 12.43 -0.42
CA GLU A 238 -11.06 13.57 0.46
C GLU A 238 -9.60 14.04 0.51
N GLN A 239 -8.87 13.92 -0.60
CA GLN A 239 -7.50 14.43 -0.72
C GLN A 239 -7.46 15.95 -0.87
N LEU A 240 -8.35 16.51 -1.69
CA LEU A 240 -8.36 17.92 -2.08
C LEU A 240 -9.66 18.63 -1.68
N SER A 241 -10.72 17.87 -1.45
CA SER A 241 -12.04 18.38 -1.13
C SER A 241 -12.86 17.34 -0.37
N SER A 242 -13.95 17.78 0.28
CA SER A 242 -14.89 16.87 0.95
C SER A 242 -16.05 16.55 0.02
N LEU A 243 -16.02 15.39 -0.61
CA LEU A 243 -17.12 14.85 -1.43
C LEU A 243 -17.87 13.70 -0.74
N HIS A 244 -17.47 13.35 0.49
CA HIS A 244 -17.99 12.21 1.23
C HIS A 244 -17.77 10.85 0.50
N GLY A 245 -16.68 10.74 -0.26
CA GLY A 245 -16.25 9.51 -0.91
C GLY A 245 -15.94 8.41 0.10
N SER A 246 -15.35 8.75 1.24
CA SER A 246 -15.10 7.79 2.34
C SER A 246 -16.39 7.24 2.96
N SER A 247 -17.46 8.04 3.04
CA SER A 247 -18.81 7.54 3.39
C SER A 247 -19.37 6.62 2.29
N LEU A 248 -19.12 6.90 1.00
CA LEU A 248 -19.46 5.99 -0.08
C LEU A 248 -18.67 4.68 0.06
N ALA A 249 -17.35 4.75 0.26
CA ALA A 249 -16.51 3.58 0.48
C ALA A 249 -17.03 2.72 1.64
N ALA A 250 -17.41 3.35 2.76
CA ALA A 250 -17.99 2.67 3.91
C ALA A 250 -19.30 1.93 3.57
N ARG A 251 -20.20 2.53 2.77
CA ARG A 251 -21.46 1.87 2.33
C ARG A 251 -21.21 0.61 1.50
N TYR A 252 -20.09 0.56 0.78
CA TYR A 252 -19.69 -0.57 -0.04
C TYR A 252 -18.73 -1.54 0.69
N HIS A 253 -18.53 -1.37 2.01
CA HIS A 253 -17.58 -2.15 2.80
C HIS A 253 -16.21 -2.21 2.15
N ALA A 254 -15.74 -1.07 1.63
CA ALA A 254 -14.45 -0.96 0.99
C ALA A 254 -13.33 -1.41 1.93
N LEU A 255 -12.29 -2.01 1.37
CA LEU A 255 -11.09 -2.39 2.13
C LEU A 255 -10.44 -1.17 2.76
N SER A 256 -10.38 -0.06 2.00
CA SER A 256 -9.85 1.21 2.51
C SER A 256 -10.46 2.42 1.80
N ALA A 257 -10.31 3.58 2.46
CA ALA A 257 -10.36 4.90 1.86
C ALA A 257 -9.03 5.59 2.16
N ASP A 258 -8.45 6.20 1.13
CA ASP A 258 -7.04 6.59 1.11
C ASP A 258 -6.92 8.11 0.92
N HIS A 259 -5.89 8.76 1.51
CA HIS A 259 -5.64 10.21 1.69
C HIS A 259 -6.36 10.81 2.91
N LEU A 260 -7.60 11.29 2.77
CA LEU A 260 -8.52 11.68 3.86
C LEU A 260 -8.24 13.02 4.54
N GLU A 261 -7.45 13.92 3.94
CA GLU A 261 -7.12 15.23 4.50
C GLU A 261 -8.36 16.08 4.77
N PHE A 262 -9.39 15.98 3.91
CA PHE A 262 -10.63 16.75 4.01
C PHE A 262 -11.83 15.93 4.53
N MET A 263 -11.56 14.76 5.12
CA MET A 263 -12.60 13.89 5.69
C MET A 263 -13.27 14.53 6.91
N THR A 264 -14.57 14.34 7.05
CA THR A 264 -15.35 14.82 8.21
C THR A 264 -15.44 13.76 9.32
N GLU A 265 -15.86 14.17 10.52
CA GLU A 265 -16.12 13.22 11.62
C GLU A 265 -17.26 12.25 11.29
N ALA A 266 -18.25 12.67 10.51
CA ALA A 266 -19.35 11.79 10.08
C ALA A 266 -18.84 10.66 9.18
N ASP A 267 -17.87 10.95 8.32
CA ASP A 267 -17.23 9.94 7.48
C ASP A 267 -16.41 8.95 8.33
N ALA A 268 -15.72 9.44 9.38
CA ALA A 268 -15.00 8.57 10.32
C ALA A 268 -15.93 7.59 11.04
N ILE A 269 -17.13 8.07 11.46
CA ILE A 269 -18.17 7.22 12.06
C ILE A 269 -18.61 6.13 11.08
N ALA A 270 -18.86 6.49 9.81
CA ALA A 270 -19.26 5.52 8.79
C ALA A 270 -18.18 4.48 8.53
N MET A 271 -16.91 4.89 8.41
CA MET A 271 -15.77 3.99 8.22
C MET A 271 -15.59 3.05 9.43
N ALA A 272 -15.73 3.56 10.66
CA ALA A 272 -15.65 2.72 11.85
C ALA A 272 -16.74 1.63 11.87
N ALA A 273 -17.97 1.98 11.50
CA ALA A 273 -19.10 1.07 11.46
C ALA A 273 -18.95 -0.03 10.39
N SER A 274 -18.33 0.29 9.25
CA SER A 274 -18.11 -0.65 8.13
C SER A 274 -16.83 -1.50 8.28
N GLY A 275 -15.88 -1.05 9.10
CA GLY A 275 -14.54 -1.64 9.21
C GLY A 275 -13.58 -1.21 8.09
N THR A 276 -13.95 -0.21 7.28
CA THR A 276 -13.09 0.37 6.23
C THR A 276 -11.84 1.01 6.87
N VAL A 277 -10.66 0.66 6.35
CA VAL A 277 -9.38 1.16 6.86
C VAL A 277 -9.09 2.56 6.30
N ALA A 278 -8.61 3.47 7.14
CA ALA A 278 -8.06 4.76 6.72
C ALA A 278 -6.60 4.58 6.31
N VAL A 279 -6.25 4.81 5.04
CA VAL A 279 -4.86 4.75 4.57
C VAL A 279 -4.34 6.18 4.43
N LEU A 280 -3.37 6.54 5.26
CA LEU A 280 -2.75 7.86 5.24
C LEU A 280 -1.43 7.82 4.47
N LEU A 281 -1.15 8.88 3.73
CA LEU A 281 -0.09 8.96 2.73
C LEU A 281 0.88 10.12 3.03
N PRO A 282 1.72 9.97 4.07
CA PRO A 282 2.56 11.06 4.57
C PRO A 282 3.59 11.54 3.54
N GLY A 283 3.99 10.67 2.59
CA GLY A 283 4.89 11.04 1.49
C GLY A 283 4.25 12.05 0.54
N ALA A 284 2.98 11.82 0.15
CA ALA A 284 2.22 12.75 -0.70
C ALA A 284 1.97 14.07 0.04
N PHE A 285 1.53 14.01 1.29
CA PHE A 285 1.34 15.19 2.15
C PHE A 285 2.60 16.07 2.19
N TYR A 286 3.76 15.48 2.45
CA TYR A 286 5.05 16.18 2.49
C TYR A 286 5.44 16.76 1.12
N PHE A 287 5.39 15.96 0.06
CA PHE A 287 5.88 16.34 -1.26
C PHE A 287 5.03 17.43 -1.92
N LEU A 288 3.72 17.42 -1.65
CA LEU A 288 2.78 18.45 -2.08
C LEU A 288 2.81 19.70 -1.17
N ARG A 289 3.47 19.62 -0.01
CA ARG A 289 3.50 20.67 1.01
C ARG A 289 2.09 20.98 1.52
N GLU A 290 1.27 19.93 1.70
CA GLU A 290 -0.07 20.07 2.23
C GLU A 290 -0.05 20.63 3.66
N THR A 291 -1.12 21.30 4.02
CA THR A 291 -1.29 21.90 5.35
C THR A 291 -2.53 21.40 6.07
N GLN A 292 -3.51 20.90 5.33
CA GLN A 292 -4.71 20.28 5.87
C GLN A 292 -4.40 18.88 6.35
N LEU A 293 -4.38 18.64 7.66
CA LEU A 293 -4.11 17.33 8.24
C LEU A 293 -5.34 16.43 8.16
N PRO A 294 -5.14 15.11 7.95
CA PRO A 294 -6.19 14.13 8.19
C PRO A 294 -6.75 14.27 9.62
N PRO A 295 -8.04 14.03 9.86
CA PRO A 295 -8.66 14.23 11.18
C PRO A 295 -8.30 13.11 12.17
N MET A 296 -7.05 13.06 12.60
CA MET A 296 -6.46 12.03 13.45
C MET A 296 -7.26 11.78 14.73
N ASP A 297 -7.77 12.86 15.35
CA ASP A 297 -8.56 12.76 16.59
C ASP A 297 -9.90 12.04 16.36
N ALA A 298 -10.56 12.32 15.24
CA ALA A 298 -11.80 11.65 14.86
C ALA A 298 -11.56 10.17 14.55
N LEU A 299 -10.51 9.86 13.78
CA LEU A 299 -10.12 8.49 13.47
C LEU A 299 -9.84 7.66 14.74
N ARG A 300 -9.07 8.21 15.68
CA ARG A 300 -8.77 7.56 16.96
C ARG A 300 -10.03 7.44 17.84
N LYS A 301 -10.81 8.51 17.98
CA LYS A 301 -12.03 8.57 18.80
C LYS A 301 -13.03 7.48 18.40
N HIS A 302 -13.19 7.24 17.10
CA HIS A 302 -14.13 6.25 16.60
C HIS A 302 -13.50 4.87 16.34
N GLY A 303 -12.19 4.70 16.61
CA GLY A 303 -11.51 3.42 16.50
C GLY A 303 -11.30 2.93 15.06
N VAL A 304 -11.28 3.86 14.09
CA VAL A 304 -10.94 3.54 12.70
C VAL A 304 -9.50 3.02 12.65
N LYS A 305 -9.27 1.91 11.96
CA LYS A 305 -7.92 1.38 11.76
C LYS A 305 -7.17 2.26 10.78
N ILE A 306 -5.96 2.69 11.17
CA ILE A 306 -5.15 3.60 10.37
C ILE A 306 -3.97 2.82 9.80
N ALA A 307 -3.91 2.70 8.47
CA ALA A 307 -2.75 2.20 7.75
C ALA A 307 -1.92 3.36 7.20
N ILE A 308 -0.67 3.06 6.87
CA ILE A 308 0.29 4.00 6.28
C ILE A 308 0.89 3.35 5.05
N ALA A 309 1.01 4.11 3.96
CA ALA A 309 1.61 3.65 2.73
C ALA A 309 2.46 4.73 2.06
N SER A 310 3.24 4.33 1.05
CA SER A 310 4.15 5.24 0.37
C SER A 310 3.47 6.16 -0.64
N ASP A 311 2.35 5.72 -1.22
CA ASP A 311 1.77 6.31 -2.42
C ASP A 311 2.81 6.46 -3.56
N LEU A 312 3.73 5.50 -3.66
CA LEU A 312 4.82 5.59 -4.64
C LEU A 312 4.30 5.85 -6.04
N ASN A 313 4.44 7.09 -6.50
CA ASN A 313 4.02 7.55 -7.81
C ASN A 313 4.97 8.66 -8.32
N PRO A 314 5.00 8.96 -9.63
CA PRO A 314 5.95 9.94 -10.16
C PRO A 314 5.59 11.39 -9.90
N GLY A 315 4.33 11.68 -9.50
CA GLY A 315 3.79 13.03 -9.45
C GLY A 315 3.79 13.68 -8.08
N THR A 316 3.30 12.95 -7.11
CA THR A 316 2.95 13.46 -5.79
C THR A 316 3.70 12.77 -4.66
N SER A 317 4.27 11.59 -4.90
CA SER A 317 5.01 10.85 -3.87
C SER A 317 6.08 9.93 -4.50
N PRO A 318 7.23 10.44 -4.95
CA PRO A 318 8.31 9.61 -5.47
C PRO A 318 9.09 8.91 -4.33
N ALA A 319 8.36 8.33 -3.36
CA ALA A 319 8.87 7.76 -2.13
C ALA A 319 9.25 6.28 -2.32
N LEU A 320 10.49 5.92 -2.01
CA LEU A 320 11.04 4.58 -2.18
C LEU A 320 11.33 3.86 -0.84
N SER A 321 10.69 4.31 0.24
CA SER A 321 10.93 3.79 1.60
C SER A 321 9.66 3.84 2.46
N VAL A 322 9.22 2.68 2.94
CA VAL A 322 8.10 2.58 3.90
C VAL A 322 8.56 3.01 5.30
N ARG A 323 9.82 2.75 5.69
CA ARG A 323 10.34 3.22 6.98
C ARG A 323 10.36 4.75 7.07
N LEU A 324 10.68 5.43 5.96
CA LEU A 324 10.55 6.89 5.91
C LEU A 324 9.09 7.33 6.12
N MET A 325 8.11 6.56 5.59
CA MET A 325 6.69 6.83 5.83
C MET A 325 6.32 6.67 7.31
N LEU A 326 6.89 5.68 8.01
CA LEU A 326 6.71 5.55 9.47
C LEU A 326 7.18 6.81 10.21
N ASN A 327 8.37 7.32 9.88
CA ASN A 327 8.89 8.53 10.49
C ASN A 327 8.01 9.75 10.18
N MET A 328 7.63 9.93 8.91
CA MET A 328 6.76 11.04 8.50
C MET A 328 5.39 10.98 9.18
N ALA A 329 4.80 9.80 9.34
CA ALA A 329 3.55 9.64 10.08
C ALA A 329 3.68 10.05 11.56
N CYS A 330 4.80 9.69 12.19
CA CYS A 330 5.08 10.11 13.56
C CYS A 330 5.27 11.64 13.65
N THR A 331 6.01 12.24 12.73
CA THR A 331 6.38 13.66 12.80
C THR A 331 5.27 14.58 12.28
N LEU A 332 4.58 14.23 11.20
CA LEU A 332 3.55 15.05 10.57
C LEU A 332 2.15 14.79 11.18
N PHE A 333 1.77 13.53 11.38
CA PHE A 333 0.44 13.13 11.85
C PHE A 333 0.37 12.79 13.34
N ARG A 334 1.49 12.96 14.07
CA ARG A 334 1.56 12.68 15.52
C ARG A 334 1.15 11.26 15.88
N MET A 335 1.48 10.29 15.03
CA MET A 335 1.33 8.87 15.36
C MET A 335 2.46 8.43 16.30
N THR A 336 2.15 7.52 17.21
CA THR A 336 3.22 6.86 17.98
C THR A 336 3.96 5.87 17.06
N PRO A 337 5.22 5.50 17.35
CA PRO A 337 5.93 4.47 16.59
C PRO A 337 5.18 3.13 16.54
N GLU A 338 4.45 2.77 17.60
CA GLU A 338 3.59 1.58 17.63
C GLU A 338 2.42 1.70 16.64
N GLU A 339 1.71 2.83 16.64
CA GLU A 339 0.63 3.09 15.68
C GLU A 339 1.15 3.08 14.23
N ALA A 340 2.31 3.69 13.99
CA ALA A 340 2.93 3.74 12.67
C ALA A 340 3.31 2.33 12.18
N LEU A 341 3.95 1.52 13.03
CA LEU A 341 4.30 0.13 12.68
C LEU A 341 3.04 -0.74 12.46
N ALA A 342 2.01 -0.59 13.30
CA ALA A 342 0.72 -1.24 13.07
C ALA A 342 0.11 -0.81 11.73
N GLY A 343 0.28 0.47 11.36
CA GLY A 343 -0.14 1.05 10.09
C GLY A 343 0.54 0.44 8.87
N ALA A 344 1.81 0.05 8.96
CA ALA A 344 2.56 -0.58 7.88
C ALA A 344 2.64 -2.12 8.01
N THR A 345 1.86 -2.73 8.89
CA THR A 345 1.80 -4.18 9.08
C THR A 345 0.35 -4.65 9.17
N GLN A 346 -0.22 -4.79 10.37
CA GLN A 346 -1.55 -5.37 10.58
C GLN A 346 -2.68 -4.57 9.90
N HIS A 347 -2.66 -3.25 9.99
CA HIS A 347 -3.70 -2.42 9.39
C HIS A 347 -3.55 -2.35 7.87
N ALA A 348 -2.30 -2.31 7.36
CA ALA A 348 -2.04 -2.40 5.92
C ALA A 348 -2.49 -3.75 5.33
N ALA A 349 -2.28 -4.86 6.06
CA ALA A 349 -2.79 -6.16 5.64
C ALA A 349 -4.33 -6.16 5.52
N ARG A 350 -5.04 -5.53 6.48
CA ARG A 350 -6.50 -5.36 6.41
C ARG A 350 -6.92 -4.51 5.22
N ALA A 351 -6.21 -3.42 4.93
CA ALA A 351 -6.46 -2.55 3.76
C ALA A 351 -6.26 -3.27 2.42
N LEU A 352 -5.65 -4.47 2.43
CA LEU A 352 -5.48 -5.34 1.26
C LEU A 352 -6.39 -6.59 1.30
N GLY A 353 -7.27 -6.72 2.30
CA GLY A 353 -8.11 -7.91 2.49
C GLY A 353 -7.31 -9.15 2.93
N MET A 354 -6.11 -8.96 3.50
CA MET A 354 -5.19 -10.03 3.89
C MET A 354 -5.03 -10.16 5.43
N GLY A 355 -5.85 -9.46 6.21
CA GLY A 355 -5.69 -9.36 7.68
C GLY A 355 -5.73 -10.70 8.42
N ASP A 356 -6.43 -11.70 7.89
CA ASP A 356 -6.53 -13.03 8.49
C ASP A 356 -5.26 -13.87 8.27
N THR A 357 -4.43 -13.51 7.28
CA THR A 357 -3.26 -14.31 6.88
C THR A 357 -1.94 -13.58 7.03
N HIS A 358 -1.91 -12.23 7.04
CA HIS A 358 -0.69 -11.41 7.05
C HIS A 358 -0.76 -10.29 8.08
N GLY A 359 0.35 -9.59 8.27
CA GLY A 359 0.44 -8.33 9.03
C GLY A 359 0.62 -8.47 10.53
N SER A 360 0.57 -9.67 11.09
CA SER A 360 0.96 -9.97 12.48
C SER A 360 1.58 -11.36 12.56
N LEU A 361 2.41 -11.59 13.58
CA LEU A 361 3.06 -12.87 13.80
C LEU A 361 2.22 -13.69 14.80
N GLU A 362 1.37 -14.55 14.24
CA GLU A 362 0.45 -15.41 14.99
C GLU A 362 0.44 -16.80 14.35
N VAL A 363 0.21 -17.82 15.16
CA VAL A 363 0.12 -19.21 14.70
C VAL A 363 -0.93 -19.33 13.59
N GLY A 364 -0.57 -20.00 12.51
CA GLY A 364 -1.42 -20.21 11.33
C GLY A 364 -1.32 -19.11 10.27
N LYS A 365 -0.70 -17.96 10.56
CA LYS A 365 -0.44 -16.91 9.56
C LYS A 365 0.81 -17.20 8.75
N VAL A 366 0.91 -16.51 7.62
CA VAL A 366 2.06 -16.59 6.72
C VAL A 366 3.32 -16.09 7.44
N ALA A 367 4.40 -16.83 7.29
CA ALA A 367 5.68 -16.53 7.91
C ALA A 367 6.47 -15.49 7.07
N ASP A 368 5.91 -14.28 7.02
CA ASP A 368 6.54 -13.09 6.42
C ASP A 368 6.97 -12.17 7.56
N PHE A 369 8.27 -12.11 7.81
CA PHE A 369 8.83 -11.29 8.90
C PHE A 369 10.22 -10.76 8.59
N VAL A 370 10.61 -9.74 9.35
CA VAL A 370 11.95 -9.17 9.28
C VAL A 370 12.59 -9.18 10.66
N ALA A 371 13.79 -9.73 10.74
CA ALA A 371 14.66 -9.67 11.92
C ALA A 371 15.64 -8.50 11.75
N TRP A 372 15.53 -7.49 12.61
CA TRP A 372 16.25 -6.22 12.56
C TRP A 372 17.32 -6.16 13.66
N GLN A 373 18.52 -5.72 13.33
CA GLN A 373 19.57 -5.40 14.32
C GLN A 373 19.34 -3.97 14.83
N ILE A 374 18.41 -3.82 15.76
CA ILE A 374 17.99 -2.57 16.39
C ILE A 374 17.79 -2.77 17.90
N ASP A 375 17.80 -1.69 18.67
CA ASP A 375 17.65 -1.74 20.13
C ASP A 375 16.18 -1.92 20.57
N ARG A 376 15.23 -1.40 19.77
CA ARG A 376 13.78 -1.46 20.03
C ARG A 376 12.95 -1.24 18.77
N PRO A 377 11.68 -1.69 18.71
CA PRO A 377 10.82 -1.51 17.52
C PRO A 377 10.63 -0.05 17.09
N ALA A 378 10.69 0.91 18.02
CA ALA A 378 10.57 2.33 17.71
C ALA A 378 11.68 2.86 16.79
N ASP A 379 12.84 2.19 16.74
CA ASP A 379 13.97 2.57 15.88
C ASP A 379 13.60 2.54 14.39
N LEU A 380 12.62 1.70 14.01
CA LEU A 380 12.12 1.63 12.63
C LEU A 380 11.50 2.95 12.16
N ALA A 381 10.88 3.69 13.07
CA ALA A 381 10.30 5.00 12.80
C ALA A 381 11.24 6.16 13.16
N TYR A 382 12.30 5.90 13.92
CA TYR A 382 13.20 6.96 14.41
C TYR A 382 14.26 7.34 13.37
N TRP A 383 14.92 6.36 12.75
CA TRP A 383 16.01 6.60 11.80
C TRP A 383 15.50 7.11 10.46
N LEU A 384 16.00 8.29 10.06
CA LEU A 384 15.68 8.95 8.78
C LEU A 384 16.63 8.47 7.68
N GLY A 385 16.13 7.60 6.83
CA GLY A 385 16.93 7.07 5.73
C GLY A 385 18.02 6.10 6.19
N GLY A 386 18.88 5.73 5.28
CA GLY A 386 19.92 4.73 5.53
C GLY A 386 19.38 3.30 5.58
N GLU A 387 20.27 2.34 5.49
CA GLU A 387 19.96 0.93 5.59
C GLU A 387 20.13 0.47 7.04
N LEU A 388 19.18 -0.30 7.56
CA LEU A 388 19.28 -1.03 8.81
C LEU A 388 19.68 -2.47 8.50
N ASP A 389 20.61 -3.01 9.25
CA ASP A 389 21.01 -4.41 9.14
C ASP A 389 19.82 -5.31 9.53
N LYS A 390 19.51 -6.27 8.65
CA LYS A 390 18.30 -7.09 8.79
C LYS A 390 18.39 -8.40 8.02
N ARG A 391 17.55 -9.32 8.40
CA ARG A 391 17.23 -10.54 7.66
C ARG A 391 15.75 -10.52 7.29
N VAL A 392 15.44 -10.74 6.01
CA VAL A 392 14.06 -10.78 5.52
C VAL A 392 13.65 -12.22 5.26
N VAL A 393 12.56 -12.64 5.87
CA VAL A 393 11.97 -13.97 5.68
C VAL A 393 10.61 -13.80 5.03
N ARG A 394 10.42 -14.49 3.91
CA ARG A 394 9.16 -14.54 3.18
C ARG A 394 8.73 -16.00 2.98
N HIS A 395 7.46 -16.27 3.31
CA HIS A 395 6.91 -17.64 3.25
C HIS A 395 7.80 -18.67 3.99
N GLY A 396 8.38 -18.25 5.12
CA GLY A 396 9.25 -19.08 5.94
C GLY A 396 10.66 -19.33 5.36
N VAL A 397 11.04 -18.63 4.28
CA VAL A 397 12.36 -18.75 3.62
C VAL A 397 13.11 -17.42 3.73
N ASP A 398 14.39 -17.48 4.07
CA ASP A 398 15.29 -16.32 4.04
C ASP A 398 15.46 -15.82 2.59
N VAL A 399 15.09 -14.59 2.34
CA VAL A 399 15.15 -13.93 1.03
C VAL A 399 15.89 -12.60 1.12
N THR A 400 16.83 -12.47 2.05
CA THR A 400 17.61 -11.23 2.26
C THR A 400 18.28 -10.79 0.96
N VAL A 401 18.06 -9.52 0.58
CA VAL A 401 18.45 -8.96 -0.74
C VAL A 401 19.62 -7.98 -0.57
#